data_33ead4924fab006bcd567925ec813b13
#
_entry.id   33ead4924fab006bcd567925ec813b13
#
_cell.length_a   1.000
_cell.length_b   1.000
_cell.length_c   1.000
_cell.angle_alpha   90.00
_cell.angle_beta   90.00
_cell.angle_gamma   90.00
#
_symmetry.space_group_name_H-M   'P 1'
#
loop_
_entity.id
_entity.type
_entity.pdbx_description
1 polymer ?
#
loop_
_entity_poly.entity_id
_entity_poly.type
_entity_poly.pdbx_seq_one_letter_code
_entity_poly.pdbx_strand_id
1 'polypeptide(L)'
;MNIKNFMLMAAMMPAIAFAEGNSNNNIIASNDTTFTVNNQKIVVAQDGDQTTVKVFKENGKEMTKTSETQFVDGQEVEKVYVTSPFIPQTLGKRKRQLSSHYPTFYFGSSVLSSHIGSLGGSCEMHSCNSKSWEWGVTVTSLCFRIANNVALTTCITGGQVHNHFQGNYVLSTFDGSSQMTEKEGESLKKSYISYNVMRIPIMLEWQKRIGTDDAFFAFGPSFEYRWKEHSRYFIGKRKYTETNDINLNPIGMNLEVHAGYGCVLLYGRASLTPLLKKSKAPEAYPMTIGVGFRL
;
A
#
# COMPACT_ATOMS: atom_id res chain seq x y z
N MET A 1 9.82 -17.46 21.10
CA MET A 1 8.89 -17.30 19.96
C MET A 1 9.24 -18.36 18.93
N ASN A 2 8.33 -19.30 18.67
CA ASN A 2 8.64 -20.41 17.76
C ASN A 2 8.59 -19.90 16.31
N ILE A 3 9.68 -19.98 15.60
CA ILE A 3 9.86 -19.64 14.17
C ILE A 3 8.78 -20.28 13.27
N LYS A 4 8.19 -21.39 13.71
CA LYS A 4 7.10 -22.09 13.00
C LYS A 4 5.82 -21.24 12.84
N ASN A 5 5.51 -20.35 13.76
CA ASN A 5 4.28 -19.53 13.69
C ASN A 5 4.46 -18.30 12.78
N PHE A 6 5.70 -17.85 12.58
CA PHE A 6 5.99 -16.75 11.64
C PHE A 6 5.95 -17.23 10.19
N MET A 7 6.38 -18.49 9.96
CA MET A 7 6.32 -19.10 8.62
C MET A 7 4.88 -19.39 8.16
N LEU A 8 3.94 -19.64 9.07
CA LEU A 8 2.54 -19.93 8.71
C LEU A 8 1.80 -18.68 8.21
N MET A 9 2.19 -17.50 8.65
CA MET A 9 1.63 -16.23 8.18
C MET A 9 2.17 -15.80 6.81
N ALA A 10 3.39 -16.22 6.47
CA ALA A 10 4.00 -16.01 5.15
C ALA A 10 3.49 -16.99 4.08
N ALA A 11 2.95 -18.15 4.50
CA ALA A 11 2.49 -19.20 3.59
C ALA A 11 1.06 -18.97 3.01
N MET A 12 0.35 -17.93 3.44
CA MET A 12 -0.95 -17.55 2.86
C MET A 12 -0.84 -16.48 1.76
N MET A 13 0.32 -16.29 1.16
CA MET A 13 0.38 -15.59 -0.12
C MET A 13 -0.17 -16.52 -1.20
N PRO A 14 -1.24 -16.13 -1.93
CA PRO A 14 -1.63 -16.90 -3.09
C PRO A 14 -0.45 -16.93 -4.06
N ALA A 15 0.01 -18.12 -4.42
CA ALA A 15 0.94 -18.31 -5.50
C ALA A 15 0.26 -17.80 -6.78
N ILE A 16 0.49 -16.54 -7.12
CA ILE A 16 0.09 -16.00 -8.42
C ILE A 16 1.07 -16.62 -9.41
N ALA A 17 0.65 -17.70 -10.04
CA ALA A 17 1.34 -18.26 -11.18
C ALA A 17 1.44 -17.15 -12.23
N PHE A 18 2.66 -16.72 -12.54
CA PHE A 18 2.94 -15.93 -13.72
C PHE A 18 2.70 -16.85 -14.94
N ALA A 19 1.50 -16.78 -15.50
CA ALA A 19 1.29 -17.31 -16.83
C ALA A 19 2.02 -16.35 -17.78
N GLU A 20 3.21 -16.74 -18.22
CA GLU A 20 3.81 -16.19 -19.43
C GLU A 20 2.82 -16.47 -20.57
N GLY A 21 2.15 -15.42 -21.01
CA GLY A 21 1.34 -15.47 -22.21
C GLY A 21 2.26 -15.68 -23.40
N ASN A 22 2.43 -16.92 -23.76
CA ASN A 22 3.00 -17.31 -25.03
C ASN A 22 2.03 -16.82 -26.10
N SER A 23 2.32 -15.67 -26.71
CA SER A 23 1.60 -15.21 -27.89
C SER A 23 2.00 -16.15 -29.03
N ASN A 24 1.23 -17.21 -29.22
CA ASN A 24 1.25 -17.96 -30.45
C ASN A 24 0.86 -17.00 -31.58
N ASN A 25 1.86 -16.45 -32.24
CA ASN A 25 1.70 -15.88 -33.57
C ASN A 25 1.29 -17.05 -34.50
N ASN A 26 0.01 -17.18 -34.74
CA ASN A 26 -0.47 -17.90 -35.91
C ASN A 26 0.04 -17.12 -37.12
N ILE A 27 1.15 -17.57 -37.67
CA ILE A 27 1.64 -17.18 -38.97
C ILE A 27 0.67 -17.79 -39.98
N ILE A 28 -0.36 -17.04 -40.35
CA ILE A 28 -1.06 -17.27 -41.61
C ILE A 28 0.01 -16.96 -42.65
N ALA A 29 0.32 -17.92 -43.49
CA ALA A 29 1.26 -17.77 -44.59
C ALA A 29 0.69 -16.71 -45.56
N SER A 30 0.95 -15.44 -45.29
CA SER A 30 0.76 -14.36 -46.24
C SER A 30 1.96 -14.38 -47.20
N ASN A 31 1.73 -14.21 -48.49
CA ASN A 31 2.77 -14.04 -49.49
C ASN A 31 3.45 -12.67 -49.29
N ASP A 32 4.23 -12.53 -48.23
CA ASP A 32 4.93 -11.29 -47.94
C ASP A 32 6.25 -11.23 -48.67
N THR A 33 6.38 -10.28 -49.57
CA THR A 33 7.63 -9.99 -50.28
C THR A 33 8.34 -8.82 -49.62
N THR A 34 9.62 -9.01 -49.27
CA THR A 34 10.43 -7.98 -48.59
C THR A 34 11.58 -7.54 -49.50
N PHE A 35 11.73 -6.24 -49.72
CA PHE A 35 12.86 -5.61 -50.42
C PHE A 35 13.59 -4.64 -49.50
N THR A 36 14.90 -4.52 -49.67
CA THR A 36 15.70 -3.49 -49.00
C THR A 36 16.31 -2.58 -50.03
N VAL A 37 15.99 -1.29 -50.03
CA VAL A 37 16.49 -0.27 -50.94
C VAL A 37 16.85 0.98 -50.13
N ASN A 38 18.09 1.48 -50.28
CA ASN A 38 18.55 2.73 -49.65
C ASN A 38 18.24 2.83 -48.10
N ASN A 39 18.63 1.82 -47.33
CA ASN A 39 18.36 1.73 -45.89
C ASN A 39 16.86 1.75 -45.52
N GLN A 40 16.00 1.44 -46.46
CA GLN A 40 14.57 1.26 -46.22
C GLN A 40 14.19 -0.19 -46.47
N LYS A 41 13.47 -0.81 -45.57
CA LYS A 41 12.87 -2.12 -45.76
C LYS A 41 11.42 -1.94 -46.16
N ILE A 42 11.07 -2.48 -47.31
CA ILE A 42 9.71 -2.43 -47.86
C ILE A 42 9.13 -3.83 -47.76
N VAL A 43 8.00 -3.96 -47.09
CA VAL A 43 7.25 -5.21 -46.96
C VAL A 43 5.95 -5.06 -47.73
N VAL A 44 5.73 -5.93 -48.70
CA VAL A 44 4.49 -6.00 -49.46
C VAL A 44 3.76 -7.26 -49.06
N ALA A 45 2.61 -7.10 -48.47
CA ALA A 45 1.70 -8.18 -48.07
C ALA A 45 0.49 -8.15 -48.97
N GLN A 46 0.12 -9.29 -49.56
CA GLN A 46 -1.06 -9.44 -50.39
C GLN A 46 -2.03 -10.42 -49.74
N ASP A 47 -3.26 -9.95 -49.54
CA ASP A 47 -4.36 -10.74 -49.01
C ASP A 47 -5.59 -10.58 -49.93
N GLY A 48 -5.80 -11.56 -50.82
CA GLY A 48 -6.82 -11.47 -51.86
C GLY A 48 -6.58 -10.29 -52.82
N ASP A 49 -7.58 -9.44 -52.98
CA ASP A 49 -7.54 -8.24 -53.84
C ASP A 49 -6.91 -7.02 -53.10
N GLN A 50 -6.51 -7.19 -51.86
CA GLN A 50 -5.90 -6.13 -51.05
C GLN A 50 -4.38 -6.29 -50.97
N THR A 51 -3.66 -5.23 -51.35
CA THR A 51 -2.19 -5.19 -51.23
C THR A 51 -1.81 -4.11 -50.20
N THR A 52 -1.06 -4.50 -49.18
CA THR A 52 -0.55 -3.57 -48.16
C THR A 52 0.96 -3.40 -48.31
N VAL A 53 1.41 -2.17 -48.54
CA VAL A 53 2.84 -1.81 -48.64
C VAL A 53 3.26 -1.09 -47.37
N LYS A 54 4.18 -1.68 -46.59
CA LYS A 54 4.76 -1.09 -45.38
C LYS A 54 6.20 -0.70 -45.60
N VAL A 55 6.55 0.55 -45.33
CA VAL A 55 7.91 1.06 -45.48
C VAL A 55 8.52 1.31 -44.12
N PHE A 56 9.68 0.69 -43.86
CA PHE A 56 10.46 0.87 -42.63
C PHE A 56 11.77 1.58 -42.97
N LYS A 57 12.20 2.47 -42.11
CA LYS A 57 13.50 3.16 -42.22
C LYS A 57 14.37 2.76 -41.03
N GLU A 58 15.64 2.50 -41.27
CA GLU A 58 16.61 2.23 -40.23
C GLU A 58 16.96 3.54 -39.51
N ASN A 59 16.80 3.53 -38.20
CA ASN A 59 17.16 4.66 -37.34
C ASN A 59 18.06 4.12 -36.20
N GLY A 60 19.34 3.99 -36.51
CA GLY A 60 20.34 3.39 -35.62
C GLY A 60 20.21 1.86 -35.55
N LYS A 61 19.82 1.29 -34.42
CA LYS A 61 19.66 -0.16 -34.21
C LYS A 61 18.23 -0.69 -34.42
N GLU A 62 17.28 0.20 -34.67
CA GLU A 62 15.87 -0.18 -34.79
C GLU A 62 15.28 0.22 -36.14
N MET A 63 14.41 -0.65 -36.68
CA MET A 63 13.64 -0.39 -37.89
C MET A 63 12.30 0.27 -37.51
N THR A 64 12.12 1.52 -37.95
CA THR A 64 10.90 2.29 -37.65
C THR A 64 10.00 2.33 -38.91
N LYS A 65 8.73 1.95 -38.75
CA LYS A 65 7.72 2.05 -39.83
C LYS A 65 7.44 3.52 -40.12
N THR A 66 7.66 3.92 -41.39
CA THR A 66 7.49 5.31 -41.84
C THR A 66 6.16 5.54 -42.54
N SER A 67 5.68 4.57 -43.32
CA SER A 67 4.39 4.67 -43.99
C SER A 67 3.76 3.29 -44.19
N GLU A 68 2.45 3.27 -44.32
CA GLU A 68 1.65 2.12 -44.75
C GLU A 68 0.67 2.60 -45.80
N THR A 69 0.59 1.92 -46.90
CA THR A 69 -0.34 2.23 -48.01
C THR A 69 -1.11 0.97 -48.35
N GLN A 70 -2.43 1.08 -48.39
CA GLN A 70 -3.32 0.00 -48.80
C GLN A 70 -3.85 0.27 -50.20
N PHE A 71 -3.79 -0.77 -51.04
CA PHE A 71 -4.34 -0.77 -52.39
C PHE A 71 -5.44 -1.83 -52.46
N VAL A 72 -6.55 -1.49 -53.07
CA VAL A 72 -7.62 -2.44 -53.45
C VAL A 72 -7.83 -2.30 -54.95
N ASP A 73 -7.82 -3.41 -55.68
CA ASP A 73 -7.85 -3.43 -57.15
C ASP A 73 -6.81 -2.51 -57.80
N GLY A 74 -5.62 -2.37 -57.19
CA GLY A 74 -4.54 -1.53 -57.70
C GLY A 74 -4.71 -0.03 -57.46
N GLN A 75 -5.79 0.41 -56.81
CA GLN A 75 -6.01 1.81 -56.42
C GLN A 75 -5.63 2.05 -54.97
N GLU A 76 -4.93 3.16 -54.70
CA GLU A 76 -4.59 3.58 -53.34
C GLU A 76 -5.87 4.00 -52.62
N VAL A 77 -6.27 3.22 -51.57
CA VAL A 77 -7.47 3.49 -50.77
C VAL A 77 -7.13 4.23 -49.52
N GLU A 78 -6.00 3.90 -48.88
CA GLU A 78 -5.56 4.53 -47.65
C GLU A 78 -4.04 4.67 -47.60
N LYS A 79 -3.55 5.82 -47.13
CA LYS A 79 -2.15 6.07 -46.90
C LYS A 79 -1.92 6.69 -45.54
N VAL A 80 -1.27 5.93 -44.68
CA VAL A 80 -0.97 6.37 -43.30
C VAL A 80 0.52 6.68 -43.18
N TYR A 81 0.86 7.94 -42.92
CA TYR A 81 2.21 8.34 -42.55
C TYR A 81 2.40 8.23 -41.04
N VAL A 82 3.28 7.34 -40.62
CA VAL A 82 3.61 7.17 -39.21
C VAL A 82 4.56 8.26 -38.71
N THR A 83 5.22 8.95 -39.63
CA THR A 83 6.11 10.11 -39.35
C THR A 83 5.49 11.41 -39.86
N SER A 84 4.44 11.90 -39.18
CA SER A 84 4.04 13.29 -39.34
C SER A 84 4.96 14.17 -38.52
N PRO A 85 5.49 15.30 -39.00
CA PRO A 85 6.26 16.24 -38.19
C PRO A 85 5.46 16.84 -37.03
N PHE A 86 4.13 16.69 -37.06
CA PHE A 86 3.22 17.14 -36.03
C PHE A 86 2.78 16.04 -35.02
N ILE A 87 3.17 14.78 -35.28
CA ILE A 87 2.97 13.71 -34.31
C ILE A 87 4.30 13.56 -33.58
N PRO A 88 4.37 13.90 -32.27
CA PRO A 88 5.59 13.64 -31.51
C PRO A 88 5.95 12.17 -31.64
N GLN A 89 7.20 11.89 -32.01
CA GLN A 89 7.74 10.51 -32.17
C GLN A 89 7.68 9.67 -30.89
N THR A 90 7.11 10.18 -29.84
CA THR A 90 6.88 9.55 -28.55
C THR A 90 5.45 9.07 -28.35
N LEU A 91 4.84 8.43 -29.36
CA LEU A 91 3.76 7.47 -29.10
C LEU A 91 4.33 6.10 -28.70
N GLY A 92 5.47 6.09 -28.02
CA GLY A 92 5.82 4.99 -27.13
C GLY A 92 4.63 4.79 -26.19
N LYS A 93 4.12 3.56 -26.05
CA LYS A 93 3.06 3.18 -25.11
C LYS A 93 3.23 4.03 -23.86
N ARG A 94 2.31 4.97 -23.59
CA ARG A 94 2.37 5.82 -22.39
C ARG A 94 2.52 4.86 -21.23
N LYS A 95 3.72 4.83 -20.65
CA LYS A 95 3.97 3.97 -19.49
C LYS A 95 2.92 4.39 -18.48
N ARG A 96 2.08 3.44 -18.07
CA ARG A 96 1.02 3.68 -17.09
C ARG A 96 1.60 4.45 -15.92
N GLN A 97 1.03 5.61 -15.61
CA GLN A 97 1.42 6.36 -14.44
C GLN A 97 0.91 5.60 -13.21
N LEU A 98 1.83 5.16 -12.36
CA LEU A 98 1.49 4.55 -11.09
C LEU A 98 1.14 5.65 -10.09
N SER A 99 0.15 5.40 -9.26
CA SER A 99 -0.27 6.30 -8.18
C SER A 99 -0.17 5.58 -6.83
N SER A 100 0.01 6.32 -5.75
CA SER A 100 -0.05 5.76 -4.40
C SER A 100 -1.50 5.45 -4.01
N HIS A 101 -1.71 4.34 -3.29
CA HIS A 101 -3.06 3.92 -2.85
C HIS A 101 -3.25 4.09 -1.34
N TYR A 102 -2.67 5.14 -0.74
CA TYR A 102 -2.94 5.46 0.66
C TYR A 102 -4.39 5.94 0.85
N PRO A 103 -5.04 5.55 1.95
CA PRO A 103 -6.40 5.98 2.25
C PRO A 103 -6.42 7.47 2.62
N THR A 104 -7.43 8.19 2.18
CA THR A 104 -7.68 9.56 2.64
C THR A 104 -8.07 9.56 4.11
N PHE A 105 -8.91 8.58 4.50
CA PHE A 105 -9.35 8.33 5.88
C PHE A 105 -9.21 6.84 6.18
N TYR A 106 -8.75 6.51 7.39
CA TYR A 106 -8.67 5.14 7.86
C TYR A 106 -9.17 5.00 9.30
N PHE A 107 -9.70 3.81 9.60
CA PHE A 107 -10.18 3.43 10.91
C PHE A 107 -9.85 1.97 11.18
N GLY A 108 -9.42 1.65 12.40
CA GLY A 108 -9.04 0.28 12.75
C GLY A 108 -9.20 -0.04 14.23
N SER A 109 -9.18 -1.34 14.53
CA SER A 109 -9.10 -1.86 15.88
C SER A 109 -7.62 -1.95 16.27
N SER A 110 -7.29 -1.32 17.41
CA SER A 110 -5.94 -1.33 17.99
C SER A 110 -5.89 -2.33 19.14
N VAL A 111 -4.88 -3.17 19.14
CA VAL A 111 -4.65 -4.21 20.15
C VAL A 111 -3.30 -3.96 20.80
N LEU A 112 -3.22 -4.01 22.13
CA LEU A 112 -1.95 -4.01 22.85
C LEU A 112 -1.54 -5.46 23.15
N SER A 113 -0.37 -5.84 22.70
CA SER A 113 0.21 -7.17 22.95
C SER A 113 1.49 -7.06 23.77
N SER A 114 1.78 -8.07 24.56
CA SER A 114 3.07 -8.19 25.29
C SER A 114 4.23 -8.61 24.37
N HIS A 115 3.94 -9.12 23.16
CA HIS A 115 4.94 -9.58 22.21
C HIS A 115 4.69 -9.01 20.82
N ILE A 116 5.76 -8.79 20.07
CA ILE A 116 5.69 -8.32 18.68
C ILE A 116 4.94 -9.37 17.84
N GLY A 117 3.92 -8.92 17.09
CA GLY A 117 3.18 -9.77 16.14
C GLY A 117 2.20 -10.77 16.76
N SER A 118 1.90 -10.69 18.05
CA SER A 118 0.89 -11.54 18.68
C SER A 118 -0.47 -10.87 18.70
N LEU A 119 -1.48 -11.49 18.11
CA LEU A 119 -2.87 -11.00 18.09
C LEU A 119 -3.67 -11.33 19.35
N GLY A 120 -3.13 -12.13 20.23
CA GLY A 120 -3.79 -12.55 21.46
C GLY A 120 -2.75 -13.02 22.46
N GLY A 121 -2.47 -12.24 23.45
CA GLY A 121 -1.68 -12.59 24.61
C GLY A 121 -2.19 -11.81 25.82
N SER A 122 -2.09 -12.39 27.02
CA SER A 122 -2.29 -11.64 28.24
C SER A 122 -1.24 -10.53 28.29
N CYS A 123 -1.67 -9.31 28.03
CA CYS A 123 -0.80 -8.16 28.22
C CYS A 123 -0.92 -7.76 29.69
N GLU A 124 0.19 -7.49 30.35
CA GLU A 124 0.23 -6.91 31.70
C GLU A 124 -0.59 -5.62 31.84
N MET A 125 -0.91 -5.01 30.70
CA MET A 125 -1.72 -3.79 30.62
C MET A 125 -3.24 -4.03 30.67
N HIS A 126 -3.72 -5.24 30.89
CA HIS A 126 -5.17 -5.52 30.93
C HIS A 126 -5.96 -4.89 29.75
N SER A 127 -5.42 -4.95 28.55
CA SER A 127 -5.99 -4.30 27.37
C SER A 127 -7.35 -4.87 26.97
N CYS A 128 -8.32 -3.97 26.71
CA CYS A 128 -9.62 -4.31 26.14
C CYS A 128 -9.62 -4.13 24.63
N ASN A 129 -9.19 -5.16 23.92
CA ASN A 129 -8.97 -5.10 22.46
C ASN A 129 -10.24 -4.78 21.65
N SER A 130 -11.42 -5.26 22.10
CA SER A 130 -12.69 -5.03 21.42
C SER A 130 -13.19 -3.58 21.47
N LYS A 131 -12.67 -2.77 22.38
CA LYS A 131 -13.04 -1.35 22.55
C LYS A 131 -11.94 -0.40 22.13
N SER A 132 -10.78 -0.92 21.79
CA SER A 132 -9.61 -0.12 21.40
C SER A 132 -9.63 0.15 19.91
N TRP A 133 -9.37 1.39 19.51
CA TRP A 133 -9.50 1.84 18.13
C TRP A 133 -8.48 2.93 17.77
N GLU A 134 -8.22 3.07 16.51
CA GLU A 134 -7.49 4.19 15.94
C GLU A 134 -8.22 4.76 14.73
N TRP A 135 -7.98 6.01 14.45
CA TRP A 135 -8.39 6.66 13.20
C TRP A 135 -7.33 7.64 12.74
N GLY A 136 -7.34 7.97 11.48
CA GLY A 136 -6.45 8.99 10.96
C GLY A 136 -6.76 9.36 9.52
N VAL A 137 -6.01 10.36 9.05
CA VAL A 137 -6.09 10.92 7.70
C VAL A 137 -4.72 11.00 7.06
N THR A 138 -4.68 10.86 5.75
CA THR A 138 -3.46 11.09 4.96
C THR A 138 -3.43 12.52 4.48
N VAL A 139 -2.34 13.22 4.76
CA VAL A 139 -2.15 14.63 4.38
C VAL A 139 -1.60 14.73 2.96
N THR A 140 -0.58 13.93 2.66
CA THR A 140 0.07 13.92 1.33
C THR A 140 0.68 12.54 1.08
N SER A 141 0.84 12.19 -0.19
CA SER A 141 1.49 10.95 -0.59
C SER A 141 2.35 11.15 -1.83
N LEU A 142 3.42 10.35 -1.93
CA LEU A 142 4.36 10.33 -3.05
C LEU A 142 4.44 8.91 -3.60
N CYS A 143 4.66 8.81 -4.91
CA CYS A 143 4.79 7.53 -5.61
C CYS A 143 5.98 7.60 -6.57
N PHE A 144 6.95 6.73 -6.37
CA PHE A 144 8.15 6.60 -7.21
C PHE A 144 8.10 5.26 -7.94
N ARG A 145 7.95 5.29 -9.25
CA ARG A 145 7.91 4.08 -10.05
C ARG A 145 9.27 3.40 -10.09
N ILE A 146 9.32 2.12 -9.76
CA ILE A 146 10.51 1.26 -9.87
C ILE A 146 10.43 0.37 -11.11
N ALA A 147 9.28 -0.27 -11.33
CA ALA A 147 9.05 -1.18 -12.44
C ALA A 147 7.65 -0.96 -13.06
N ASN A 148 7.27 -1.79 -14.04
CA ASN A 148 5.99 -1.62 -14.76
C ASN A 148 4.76 -1.61 -13.84
N ASN A 149 4.77 -2.43 -12.79
CA ASN A 149 3.66 -2.58 -11.84
C ASN A 149 4.10 -2.38 -10.39
N VAL A 150 5.32 -1.90 -10.14
CA VAL A 150 5.90 -1.76 -8.81
C VAL A 150 6.36 -0.34 -8.59
N ALA A 151 5.98 0.22 -7.45
CA ALA A 151 6.35 1.55 -7.01
C ALA A 151 6.84 1.54 -5.56
N LEU A 152 7.72 2.47 -5.23
CA LEU A 152 8.00 2.86 -3.86
C LEU A 152 7.03 3.98 -3.51
N THR A 153 6.25 3.79 -2.46
CA THR A 153 5.25 4.76 -2.04
C THR A 153 5.53 5.22 -0.61
N THR A 154 5.28 6.48 -0.34
CA THR A 154 5.36 7.07 1.00
C THR A 154 4.27 8.11 1.17
N CYS A 155 3.88 8.35 2.42
CA CYS A 155 2.91 9.39 2.75
C CYS A 155 3.18 9.98 4.13
N ILE A 156 2.46 11.04 4.45
CA ILE A 156 2.37 11.59 5.80
C ILE A 156 0.94 11.42 6.28
N THR A 157 0.75 10.69 7.37
CA THR A 157 -0.56 10.51 8.00
C THR A 157 -0.55 11.08 9.41
N GLY A 158 -1.69 11.63 9.80
CA GLY A 158 -1.96 12.05 11.18
C GLY A 158 -3.16 11.34 11.75
N GLY A 159 -3.15 10.99 13.03
CA GLY A 159 -4.25 10.26 13.63
C GLY A 159 -4.23 10.26 15.17
N GLN A 160 -5.17 9.55 15.73
CA GLN A 160 -5.31 9.35 17.16
C GLN A 160 -5.61 7.89 17.49
N VAL A 161 -4.99 7.41 18.55
CA VAL A 161 -5.15 6.04 19.04
C VAL A 161 -5.78 6.08 20.44
N HIS A 162 -6.72 5.16 20.68
CA HIS A 162 -7.37 4.94 21.95
C HIS A 162 -7.28 3.47 22.33
N ASN A 163 -6.55 3.17 23.40
CA ASN A 163 -6.43 1.81 23.95
C ASN A 163 -7.14 1.72 25.27
N HIS A 164 -8.23 0.95 25.31
CA HIS A 164 -9.06 0.75 26.50
C HIS A 164 -8.53 -0.38 27.35
N PHE A 165 -8.79 -0.29 28.66
CA PHE A 165 -8.45 -1.31 29.63
C PHE A 165 -9.70 -2.09 30.09
N GLN A 166 -9.49 -3.30 30.57
CA GLN A 166 -10.54 -4.13 31.18
C GLN A 166 -10.66 -3.85 32.70
N GLY A 167 -11.84 -4.08 33.22
CA GLY A 167 -12.08 -3.94 34.65
C GLY A 167 -11.86 -2.52 35.18
N ASN A 168 -11.40 -2.43 36.42
CA ASN A 168 -11.15 -1.17 37.12
C ASN A 168 -9.68 -0.72 37.02
N TYR A 169 -8.94 -1.18 35.99
CA TYR A 169 -7.54 -0.85 35.83
C TYR A 169 -7.36 0.48 35.11
N VAL A 170 -6.40 1.27 35.59
CA VAL A 170 -5.97 2.57 35.02
C VAL A 170 -4.46 2.60 34.95
N LEU A 171 -3.89 3.18 33.91
CA LEU A 171 -2.45 3.41 33.86
C LEU A 171 -2.11 4.67 34.62
N SER A 172 -1.45 4.51 35.79
CA SER A 172 -1.02 5.59 36.66
C SER A 172 0.49 5.75 36.62
N THR A 173 0.97 6.96 36.86
CA THR A 173 2.43 7.23 36.96
C THR A 173 2.72 7.57 38.43
N PHE A 174 3.57 6.77 39.04
CA PHE A 174 4.04 6.95 40.39
C PHE A 174 5.56 6.91 40.44
N ASP A 175 6.18 7.87 41.06
CA ASP A 175 7.65 8.01 41.16
C ASP A 175 8.37 7.90 39.82
N GLY A 176 7.79 8.54 38.76
CA GLY A 176 8.34 8.55 37.42
C GLY A 176 8.22 7.23 36.64
N SER A 177 7.56 6.21 37.21
CA SER A 177 7.27 4.93 36.56
C SER A 177 5.77 4.76 36.35
N SER A 178 5.37 4.27 35.19
CA SER A 178 3.98 3.99 34.86
C SER A 178 3.65 2.53 35.15
N GLN A 179 2.56 2.30 35.84
CA GLN A 179 2.09 0.97 36.21
C GLN A 179 0.57 0.88 36.15
N MET A 180 0.06 -0.33 35.95
CA MET A 180 -1.36 -0.59 36.01
C MET A 180 -1.82 -0.61 37.48
N THR A 181 -2.76 0.27 37.80
CA THR A 181 -3.32 0.39 39.16
C THR A 181 -4.81 0.04 39.14
N GLU A 182 -5.24 -0.82 40.02
CA GLU A 182 -6.65 -1.10 40.23
C GLU A 182 -7.26 -0.05 41.15
N LYS A 183 -8.39 0.53 40.74
CA LYS A 183 -9.17 1.48 41.58
C LYS A 183 -10.17 0.68 42.43
N GLU A 184 -9.74 0.29 43.61
CA GLU A 184 -10.59 -0.40 44.57
C GLU A 184 -11.72 0.50 45.05
N GLY A 185 -12.92 -0.08 45.25
CA GLY A 185 -14.09 0.65 45.74
C GLY A 185 -14.81 1.53 44.74
N GLU A 186 -14.30 1.67 43.50
CA GLU A 186 -14.91 2.45 42.45
C GLU A 186 -15.28 1.53 41.24
N SER A 187 -16.47 1.70 40.70
CA SER A 187 -16.86 1.01 39.45
C SER A 187 -16.58 1.91 38.28
N LEU A 188 -15.52 1.60 37.52
CA LEU A 188 -15.15 2.35 36.35
C LEU A 188 -16.03 1.96 35.14
N LYS A 189 -16.70 2.93 34.55
CA LYS A 189 -17.46 2.71 33.33
C LYS A 189 -16.55 2.40 32.14
N LYS A 190 -15.39 3.05 32.05
CA LYS A 190 -14.32 2.84 31.07
C LYS A 190 -13.04 3.51 31.55
N SER A 191 -11.93 2.93 31.16
CA SER A 191 -10.59 3.49 31.30
C SER A 191 -9.81 3.30 29.99
N TYR A 192 -8.96 4.24 29.67
CA TYR A 192 -8.19 4.18 28.42
C TYR A 192 -6.99 5.13 28.44
N ILE A 193 -6.00 4.81 27.63
CA ILE A 193 -4.96 5.75 27.20
C ILE A 193 -5.27 6.26 25.82
N SER A 194 -4.94 7.52 25.55
CA SER A 194 -5.05 8.12 24.23
C SER A 194 -3.81 8.93 23.91
N TYR A 195 -3.39 8.90 22.67
CA TYR A 195 -2.24 9.67 22.14
C TYR A 195 -2.44 9.98 20.67
N ASN A 196 -1.80 11.06 20.23
CA ASN A 196 -1.76 11.42 18.81
C ASN A 196 -0.56 10.77 18.15
N VAL A 197 -0.68 10.53 16.84
CA VAL A 197 0.38 9.93 16.02
C VAL A 197 0.53 10.66 14.70
N MET A 198 1.77 10.77 14.27
CA MET A 198 2.14 11.09 12.89
C MET A 198 2.97 9.93 12.35
N ARG A 199 2.65 9.44 11.15
CA ARG A 199 3.34 8.31 10.56
C ARG A 199 3.84 8.64 9.17
N ILE A 200 5.00 8.05 8.86
CA ILE A 200 5.64 8.13 7.55
C ILE A 200 6.00 6.70 7.14
N PRO A 201 5.10 5.99 6.45
CA PRO A 201 5.39 4.68 5.88
C PRO A 201 6.27 4.82 4.64
N ILE A 202 7.13 3.82 4.42
CA ILE A 202 7.91 3.63 3.20
C ILE A 202 7.59 2.23 2.71
N MET A 203 6.77 2.13 1.67
CA MET A 203 6.20 0.85 1.24
C MET A 203 6.56 0.52 -0.20
N LEU A 204 6.84 -0.75 -0.42
CA LEU A 204 6.90 -1.31 -1.77
C LEU A 204 5.49 -1.73 -2.15
N GLU A 205 4.96 -1.12 -3.20
CA GLU A 205 3.58 -1.31 -3.67
C GLU A 205 3.56 -1.95 -5.05
N TRP A 206 2.89 -3.08 -5.15
CA TRP A 206 2.55 -3.72 -6.42
C TRP A 206 1.13 -3.34 -6.82
N GLN A 207 0.95 -2.94 -8.09
CA GLN A 207 -0.32 -2.46 -8.63
C GLN A 207 -0.66 -3.15 -9.93
N LYS A 208 -1.89 -3.60 -10.07
CA LYS A 208 -2.40 -4.18 -11.33
C LYS A 208 -3.81 -3.70 -11.59
N ARG A 209 -4.06 -3.21 -12.79
CA ARG A 209 -5.43 -2.86 -13.20
C ARG A 209 -6.24 -4.13 -13.45
N ILE A 210 -7.38 -4.23 -12.78
CA ILE A 210 -8.33 -5.32 -12.92
C ILE A 210 -9.70 -4.69 -13.17
N GLY A 211 -10.23 -4.82 -14.40
CA GLY A 211 -11.46 -4.13 -14.79
C GLY A 211 -11.28 -2.61 -14.84
N THR A 212 -12.11 -1.89 -14.12
CA THR A 212 -12.11 -0.43 -14.07
C THR A 212 -11.08 0.15 -13.10
N ASP A 213 -10.70 -0.60 -12.08
CA ASP A 213 -9.92 -0.12 -10.94
C ASP A 213 -8.60 -0.85 -10.75
N ASP A 214 -7.79 -0.34 -9.85
CA ASP A 214 -6.50 -0.89 -9.51
C ASP A 214 -6.61 -1.79 -8.28
N ALA A 215 -6.15 -3.04 -8.43
CA ALA A 215 -5.81 -3.89 -7.30
C ALA A 215 -4.37 -3.59 -6.89
N PHE A 216 -4.12 -3.50 -5.59
CA PHE A 216 -2.80 -3.21 -5.08
C PHE A 216 -2.51 -3.99 -3.79
N PHE A 217 -1.23 -4.22 -3.60
CA PHE A 217 -0.67 -4.79 -2.39
C PHE A 217 0.62 -4.04 -2.05
N ALA A 218 0.73 -3.58 -0.83
CA ALA A 218 1.90 -2.84 -0.37
C ALA A 218 2.37 -3.36 0.99
N PHE A 219 3.67 -3.35 1.21
CA PHE A 219 4.27 -3.69 2.49
C PHE A 219 5.54 -2.88 2.71
N GLY A 220 5.85 -2.62 3.96
CA GLY A 220 7.08 -1.91 4.32
C GLY A 220 7.10 -1.40 5.75
N PRO A 221 8.22 -0.81 6.16
CA PRO A 221 8.35 -0.16 7.45
C PRO A 221 7.61 1.18 7.49
N SER A 222 7.17 1.59 8.67
CA SER A 222 6.72 2.96 8.93
C SER A 222 7.34 3.51 10.20
N PHE A 223 7.67 4.79 10.15
CA PHE A 223 8.14 5.54 11.30
C PHE A 223 6.97 6.30 11.91
N GLU A 224 6.89 6.30 13.22
CA GLU A 224 5.80 6.90 13.97
C GLU A 224 6.36 7.85 15.02
N TYR A 225 5.80 9.07 15.04
CA TYR A 225 6.01 10.03 16.12
C TYR A 225 4.74 10.13 16.94
N ARG A 226 4.86 10.00 18.28
CA ARG A 226 3.77 9.95 19.25
C ARG A 226 3.86 11.12 20.20
N TRP A 227 2.72 11.76 20.47
CA TRP A 227 2.67 12.90 21.40
C TRP A 227 1.28 13.07 22.02
N LYS A 228 1.18 13.94 23.03
CA LYS A 228 -0.06 14.35 23.69
C LYS A 228 -0.81 13.16 24.30
N GLU A 229 -0.08 12.36 25.04
CA GLU A 229 -0.62 11.21 25.76
C GLU A 229 -1.45 11.62 26.96
N HIS A 230 -2.46 10.79 27.28
CA HIS A 230 -3.30 10.92 28.46
C HIS A 230 -3.77 9.55 28.92
N SER A 231 -3.77 9.32 30.24
CA SER A 231 -4.51 8.24 30.87
C SER A 231 -5.78 8.81 31.51
N ARG A 232 -6.93 8.24 31.16
CA ARG A 232 -8.25 8.76 31.59
C ARG A 232 -9.19 7.63 31.94
N TYR A 233 -10.10 7.92 32.90
CA TYR A 233 -11.14 7.00 33.26
C TYR A 233 -12.46 7.73 33.53
N PHE A 234 -13.57 6.97 33.65
CA PHE A 234 -14.90 7.49 33.89
C PHE A 234 -15.56 6.76 35.04
N ILE A 235 -16.08 7.55 36.00
CA ILE A 235 -16.98 7.08 37.05
C ILE A 235 -18.36 7.64 36.73
N GLY A 236 -19.30 6.76 36.38
CA GLY A 236 -20.60 7.18 35.88
C GLY A 236 -20.50 8.06 34.62
N LYS A 237 -20.87 9.33 34.74
CA LYS A 237 -20.79 10.33 33.65
C LYS A 237 -19.59 11.27 33.78
N ARG A 238 -18.87 11.25 34.88
CA ARG A 238 -17.75 12.16 35.14
C ARG A 238 -16.45 11.58 34.55
N LYS A 239 -15.69 12.44 33.87
CA LYS A 239 -14.38 12.13 33.28
C LYS A 239 -13.28 12.61 34.22
N TYR A 240 -12.34 11.74 34.50
CA TYR A 240 -11.13 12.03 35.26
C TYR A 240 -9.88 11.79 34.40
N THR A 241 -8.88 12.62 34.61
CA THR A 241 -7.55 12.42 33.98
C THR A 241 -6.65 11.91 35.13
N GLU A 242 -6.11 10.72 34.95
CA GLU A 242 -5.19 10.12 35.92
C GLU A 242 -3.79 10.74 35.77
N THR A 243 -3.27 10.74 34.56
CA THR A 243 -1.97 11.35 34.26
C THR A 243 -1.93 11.84 32.82
N ASN A 244 -1.11 12.85 32.58
CA ASN A 244 -0.77 13.36 31.24
C ASN A 244 0.63 12.92 30.77
N ASP A 245 1.35 12.17 31.60
CA ASP A 245 2.62 11.53 31.26
C ASP A 245 2.52 10.05 31.60
N ILE A 246 2.45 9.21 30.60
CA ILE A 246 2.38 7.76 30.71
C ILE A 246 3.72 7.09 30.37
N ASN A 247 4.80 7.86 30.34
CA ASN A 247 6.10 7.41 29.85
C ASN A 247 6.02 6.86 28.42
N LEU A 248 5.27 7.55 27.56
CA LEU A 248 5.14 7.19 26.15
C LEU A 248 6.52 7.22 25.46
N ASN A 249 6.78 6.22 24.62
CA ASN A 249 7.93 6.23 23.72
C ASN A 249 7.60 7.13 22.53
N PRO A 250 8.23 8.30 22.37
CA PRO A 250 7.84 9.27 21.35
C PRO A 250 8.14 8.79 19.91
N ILE A 251 9.08 7.87 19.75
CA ILE A 251 9.45 7.35 18.43
C ILE A 251 9.10 5.89 18.37
N GLY A 252 8.34 5.52 17.33
CA GLY A 252 7.97 4.16 17.03
C GLY A 252 8.40 3.73 15.63
N MET A 253 8.64 2.44 15.48
CA MET A 253 8.84 1.79 14.19
C MET A 253 7.83 0.64 14.07
N ASN A 254 7.16 0.59 12.94
CA ASN A 254 6.15 -0.43 12.67
C ASN A 254 6.44 -1.14 11.35
N LEU A 255 5.87 -2.31 11.19
CA LEU A 255 5.73 -2.99 9.91
C LEU A 255 4.27 -2.86 9.47
N GLU A 256 4.04 -2.43 8.23
CA GLU A 256 2.70 -2.24 7.67
C GLU A 256 2.49 -3.09 6.42
N VAL A 257 1.26 -3.54 6.26
CA VAL A 257 0.77 -4.25 5.07
C VAL A 257 -0.55 -3.64 4.67
N HIS A 258 -0.69 -3.30 3.39
CA HIS A 258 -1.92 -2.79 2.80
C HIS A 258 -2.33 -3.67 1.62
N ALA A 259 -3.61 -3.94 1.47
CA ALA A 259 -4.18 -4.63 0.31
C ALA A 259 -5.52 -4.01 -0.02
N GLY A 260 -5.80 -3.76 -1.30
CA GLY A 260 -7.06 -3.13 -1.66
C GLY A 260 -7.40 -3.18 -3.13
N TYR A 261 -8.60 -2.69 -3.42
CA TYR A 261 -9.14 -2.55 -4.76
C TYR A 261 -9.93 -1.25 -4.86
N GLY A 262 -9.60 -0.44 -5.87
CA GLY A 262 -10.26 0.84 -6.12
C GLY A 262 -10.10 1.82 -4.96
N CYS A 263 -11.23 2.17 -4.32
CA CYS A 263 -11.27 3.14 -3.24
C CYS A 263 -11.18 2.53 -1.83
N VAL A 264 -11.21 1.20 -1.69
CA VAL A 264 -11.22 0.50 -0.39
C VAL A 264 -9.93 -0.27 -0.20
N LEU A 265 -9.36 -0.18 1.00
CA LEU A 265 -8.22 -0.99 1.39
C LEU A 265 -8.40 -1.57 2.80
N LEU A 266 -7.77 -2.71 3.02
CA LEU A 266 -7.49 -3.29 4.31
C LEU A 266 -6.05 -2.99 4.68
N TYR A 267 -5.79 -2.67 5.93
CA TYR A 267 -4.44 -2.50 6.42
C TYR A 267 -4.20 -3.27 7.72
N GLY A 268 -2.97 -3.71 7.87
CA GLY A 268 -2.44 -4.27 9.10
C GLY A 268 -1.16 -3.56 9.48
N ARG A 269 -0.98 -3.31 10.78
CA ARG A 269 0.22 -2.68 11.34
C ARG A 269 0.63 -3.40 12.60
N ALA A 270 1.91 -3.68 12.73
CA ALA A 270 2.51 -4.24 13.95
C ALA A 270 3.68 -3.38 14.39
N SER A 271 3.65 -2.91 15.65
CA SER A 271 4.77 -2.15 16.19
C SER A 271 5.95 -3.06 16.52
N LEU A 272 7.13 -2.66 16.05
CA LEU A 272 8.41 -3.31 16.35
C LEU A 272 9.07 -2.71 17.60
N THR A 273 8.58 -1.55 18.05
CA THR A 273 9.05 -0.87 19.23
C THR A 273 7.93 -0.79 20.29
N PRO A 274 8.27 -0.88 21.56
CA PRO A 274 7.25 -0.77 22.60
C PRO A 274 6.58 0.61 22.62
N LEU A 275 5.32 0.63 23.03
CA LEU A 275 4.52 1.86 23.16
C LEU A 275 5.07 2.76 24.26
N LEU A 276 5.48 2.17 25.37
CA LEU A 276 5.98 2.86 26.56
C LEU A 276 7.49 2.63 26.72
N LYS A 277 8.15 3.48 27.47
CA LYS A 277 9.59 3.36 27.77
C LYS A 277 9.84 2.13 28.64
N LYS A 278 10.62 1.16 28.14
CA LYS A 278 10.93 -0.13 28.79
C LYS A 278 11.36 -0.03 30.26
N SER A 279 12.17 0.99 30.60
CA SER A 279 12.72 1.16 31.94
C SER A 279 11.72 1.74 32.94
N LYS A 280 10.56 2.20 32.47
CA LYS A 280 9.61 2.98 33.27
C LYS A 280 8.15 2.51 33.19
N ALA A 281 7.85 1.49 32.39
CA ALA A 281 6.49 1.03 32.16
C ALA A 281 6.46 -0.40 31.65
N PRO A 282 5.33 -1.11 31.78
CA PRO A 282 5.13 -2.44 31.21
C PRO A 282 5.33 -2.44 29.68
N GLU A 283 5.90 -3.52 29.15
CA GLU A 283 6.09 -3.67 27.71
C GLU A 283 4.74 -3.91 27.01
N ALA A 284 4.42 -3.06 26.05
CA ALA A 284 3.25 -3.21 25.21
C ALA A 284 3.56 -2.83 23.76
N TYR A 285 3.17 -3.69 22.82
CA TYR A 285 3.39 -3.52 21.38
C TYR A 285 2.02 -3.33 20.70
N PRO A 286 1.72 -2.12 20.19
CA PRO A 286 0.49 -1.91 19.44
C PRO A 286 0.44 -2.72 18.16
N MET A 287 -0.72 -3.33 17.92
CA MET A 287 -1.08 -3.92 16.65
C MET A 287 -2.42 -3.37 16.20
N THR A 288 -2.58 -3.11 14.92
CA THR A 288 -3.82 -2.58 14.37
C THR A 288 -4.20 -3.33 13.10
N ILE A 289 -5.50 -3.60 12.98
CA ILE A 289 -6.12 -4.06 11.74
C ILE A 289 -7.28 -3.13 11.46
N GLY A 290 -7.39 -2.66 10.23
CA GLY A 290 -8.44 -1.71 9.88
C GLY A 290 -8.73 -1.62 8.41
N VAL A 291 -9.63 -0.69 8.11
CA VAL A 291 -10.07 -0.36 6.76
C VAL A 291 -9.75 1.09 6.45
N GLY A 292 -9.50 1.37 5.20
CA GLY A 292 -9.26 2.72 4.71
C GLY A 292 -10.05 3.00 3.45
N PHE A 293 -10.36 4.28 3.26
CA PHE A 293 -11.11 4.78 2.12
C PHE A 293 -10.31 5.87 1.42
N ARG A 294 -10.17 5.73 0.11
CA ARG A 294 -9.57 6.72 -0.78
C ARG A 294 -10.68 7.49 -1.48
N LEU A 295 -10.69 8.80 -1.30
CA LEU A 295 -11.62 9.74 -1.95
C LEU A 295 -10.97 10.36 -3.18
#